data_3b86ba2c9133267466350ceca3d52e27
#
_entry.id   3b86ba2c9133267466350ceca3d52e27
#
_cell.length_a   1.000
_cell.length_b   1.000
_cell.length_c   1.000
_cell.angle_alpha   90.00
_cell.angle_beta   90.00
_cell.angle_gamma   90.00
#
_symmetry.space_group_name_H-M   'P 1'
#
loop_
_entity.id
_entity.type
_entity.pdbx_description
1 polymer ?
#
loop_
_entity_poly.entity_id
_entity_poly.type
_entity_poly.pdbx_seq_one_letter_code
_entity_poly.pdbx_strand_id
1 'polypeptide(L)'
;MGFLSQIYDFRHRILQVGLPALVSRGTMVVWGLVTIFIIRVLPEEAYAIYAVAKSLEMFGILLGGGFIQQAIMKLVAEGDTEREKQLANAGMVMALCFAVLSAVFLMAGGGLIQSFYGSLDMSGIPLLLAGVVVTGTLSGLPRCLLLSRHRTKDVMLSDILQFLVKSCIIGTLLIMGTLRTPHQIFFAVILANIAAFILSSLLARDLFFPGAGMKWSGVSLVMKFAFITLGTSLASFIYSRTDILMLGKIAPGDVAAYGAARSLSGMILVVVAAANMVLLPLISRMWKQGQRGSIMSRVWSTVLLAEVLMAPVILLYVLFPRWLMDFIYSGKYNDGWQIMLVLGALSLVRPLGSFFSTASAAVGKPQYSLYSVIISSIFNIGLNIILIPRLGGFGAALATAAAVIFGTLWVVWATVRYMNANSRTP
;
A
#
# COMPACT_ATOMS: atom_id res chain seq x y z
N MET A 1 20.68 0.34 -39.05
CA MET A 1 20.10 1.44 -38.24
C MET A 1 19.22 0.97 -37.09
N GLY A 2 18.74 -0.30 -37.02
CA GLY A 2 17.76 -0.75 -36.01
C GLY A 2 18.25 -0.98 -34.57
N PHE A 3 19.49 -1.44 -34.37
CA PHE A 3 19.91 -1.84 -33.00
C PHE A 3 20.32 -0.66 -32.13
N LEU A 4 21.04 0.31 -32.68
CA LEU A 4 21.44 1.52 -31.95
C LEU A 4 20.25 2.42 -31.61
N SER A 5 19.24 2.50 -32.50
CA SER A 5 17.98 3.22 -32.19
C SER A 5 17.19 2.53 -31.08
N GLN A 6 17.15 1.20 -31.05
CA GLN A 6 16.48 0.45 -29.96
C GLN A 6 17.18 0.64 -28.61
N ILE A 7 18.52 0.68 -28.58
CA ILE A 7 19.29 0.97 -27.35
C ILE A 7 19.06 2.41 -26.89
N TYR A 8 19.04 3.36 -27.84
CA TYR A 8 18.78 4.77 -27.54
C TYR A 8 17.36 4.97 -26.99
N ASP A 9 16.34 4.38 -27.63
CA ASP A 9 14.95 4.43 -27.16
C ASP A 9 14.78 3.73 -25.80
N PHE A 10 15.45 2.61 -25.57
CA PHE A 10 15.43 1.90 -24.29
C PHE A 10 16.07 2.73 -23.18
N ARG A 11 17.25 3.31 -23.43
CA ARG A 11 17.95 4.19 -22.49
C ARG A 11 17.13 5.46 -22.20
N HIS A 12 16.52 6.04 -23.22
CA HIS A 12 15.68 7.23 -23.11
C HIS A 12 14.41 6.95 -22.26
N ARG A 13 13.76 5.81 -22.47
CA ARG A 13 12.61 5.37 -21.66
C ARG A 13 12.98 5.08 -20.20
N ILE A 14 14.14 4.45 -19.96
CA ILE A 14 14.61 4.22 -18.57
C ILE A 14 14.87 5.55 -17.88
N LEU A 15 15.53 6.50 -18.52
CA LEU A 15 15.84 7.79 -17.92
C LEU A 15 14.61 8.70 -17.76
N GLN A 16 13.66 8.64 -18.67
CA GLN A 16 12.48 9.52 -18.63
C GLN A 16 11.31 8.97 -17.82
N VAL A 17 11.13 7.67 -17.75
CA VAL A 17 10.00 7.04 -17.07
C VAL A 17 10.45 6.20 -15.87
N GLY A 18 11.48 5.40 -16.05
CA GLY A 18 11.93 4.44 -15.02
C GLY A 18 12.60 5.12 -13.84
N LEU A 19 13.56 6.02 -14.08
CA LEU A 19 14.28 6.70 -13.00
C LEU A 19 13.37 7.60 -12.15
N PRO A 20 12.49 8.45 -12.71
CA PRO A 20 11.54 9.20 -11.92
C PRO A 20 10.59 8.32 -11.09
N ALA A 21 10.12 7.20 -11.66
CA ALA A 21 9.29 6.25 -10.93
C ALA A 21 10.04 5.57 -9.77
N LEU A 22 11.33 5.25 -9.95
CA LEU A 22 12.18 4.73 -8.88
C LEU A 22 12.42 5.75 -7.78
N VAL A 23 12.68 7.01 -8.11
CA VAL A 23 12.86 8.08 -7.12
C VAL A 23 11.56 8.31 -6.34
N SER A 24 10.42 8.38 -7.01
CA SER A 24 9.10 8.49 -6.37
C SER A 24 8.86 7.34 -5.38
N ARG A 25 9.21 6.10 -5.74
CA ARG A 25 9.13 4.96 -4.82
C ARG A 25 10.17 5.01 -3.71
N GLY A 26 11.35 5.56 -3.98
CA GLY A 26 12.40 5.78 -2.99
C GLY A 26 11.93 6.66 -1.83
N THR A 27 11.10 7.68 -2.08
CA THR A 27 10.53 8.51 -1.01
C THR A 27 9.69 7.68 -0.02
N MET A 28 8.97 6.66 -0.51
CA MET A 28 8.18 5.77 0.36
C MET A 28 9.07 4.89 1.24
N VAL A 29 10.20 4.42 0.70
CA VAL A 29 11.18 3.62 1.46
C VAL A 29 11.82 4.45 2.55
N VAL A 30 12.29 5.66 2.21
CA VAL A 30 12.88 6.58 3.19
C VAL A 30 11.84 6.98 4.25
N TRP A 31 10.57 7.16 3.85
CA TRP A 31 9.48 7.38 4.82
C TRP A 31 9.29 6.20 5.77
N GLY A 32 9.46 4.97 5.30
CA GLY A 32 9.48 3.77 6.15
C GLY A 32 10.54 3.86 7.25
N LEU A 33 11.77 4.31 6.89
CA LEU A 33 12.84 4.55 7.86
C LEU A 33 12.49 5.66 8.85
N VAL A 34 11.94 6.79 8.38
CA VAL A 34 11.46 7.88 9.25
C VAL A 34 10.39 7.37 10.22
N THR A 35 9.53 6.48 9.78
CA THR A 35 8.50 5.87 10.63
C THR A 35 9.11 5.10 11.80
N ILE A 36 10.24 4.42 11.63
CA ILE A 36 10.94 3.75 12.73
C ILE A 36 11.37 4.76 13.81
N PHE A 37 11.92 5.91 13.40
CA PHE A 37 12.28 6.96 14.35
C PHE A 37 11.05 7.53 15.04
N ILE A 38 9.93 7.69 14.34
CA ILE A 38 8.66 8.11 14.94
C ILE A 38 8.22 7.10 16.02
N ILE A 39 8.26 5.81 15.72
CA ILE A 39 7.91 4.72 16.65
C ILE A 39 8.82 4.74 17.89
N ARG A 40 10.11 5.00 17.67
CA ARG A 40 11.10 5.07 18.75
C ARG A 40 10.84 6.22 19.72
N VAL A 41 10.41 7.37 19.22
CA VAL A 41 10.26 8.61 20.00
C VAL A 41 8.87 8.73 20.64
N LEU A 42 7.80 8.37 19.93
CA LEU A 42 6.44 8.46 20.44
C LEU A 42 6.27 7.62 21.72
N PRO A 43 5.51 8.11 22.73
CA PRO A 43 5.02 7.26 23.80
C PRO A 43 4.26 6.05 23.24
N GLU A 44 4.28 4.91 23.96
CA GLU A 44 3.66 3.66 23.49
C GLU A 44 2.17 3.81 23.22
N GLU A 45 1.46 4.46 24.13
CA GLU A 45 0.03 4.74 23.97
C GLU A 45 -0.25 5.63 22.74
N ALA A 46 0.54 6.69 22.56
CA ALA A 46 0.43 7.58 21.40
C ALA A 46 0.70 6.85 20.09
N TYR A 47 1.66 5.90 20.09
CA TYR A 47 1.92 5.07 18.93
C TYR A 47 0.80 4.04 18.68
N ALA A 48 0.20 3.46 19.72
CA ALA A 48 -0.97 2.58 19.59
C ALA A 48 -2.13 3.32 18.92
N ILE A 49 -2.44 4.53 19.41
CA ILE A 49 -3.45 5.41 18.79
C ILE A 49 -3.11 5.70 17.32
N TYR A 50 -1.85 6.06 17.03
CA TYR A 50 -1.41 6.31 15.66
C TYR A 50 -1.58 5.09 14.75
N ALA A 51 -1.24 3.89 15.20
CA ALA A 51 -1.34 2.66 14.41
C ALA A 51 -2.79 2.31 14.03
N VAL A 52 -3.72 2.43 15.00
CA VAL A 52 -5.16 2.26 14.77
C VAL A 52 -5.68 3.35 13.84
N ALA A 53 -5.40 4.62 14.17
CA ALA A 53 -5.82 5.77 13.38
C ALA A 53 -5.30 5.71 11.93
N LYS A 54 -4.06 5.26 11.72
CA LYS A 54 -3.49 5.04 10.39
C LYS A 54 -4.23 3.96 9.60
N SER A 55 -4.75 2.95 10.27
CA SER A 55 -5.59 1.93 9.62
C SER A 55 -6.96 2.47 9.25
N LEU A 56 -7.57 3.30 10.12
CA LEU A 56 -8.81 4.02 9.81
C LEU A 56 -8.63 5.05 8.69
N GLU A 57 -7.49 5.76 8.65
CA GLU A 57 -7.12 6.66 7.55
C GLU A 57 -7.12 5.93 6.21
N MET A 58 -6.45 4.77 6.15
CA MET A 58 -6.41 3.98 4.91
C MET A 58 -7.79 3.52 4.46
N PHE A 59 -8.67 3.17 5.39
CA PHE A 59 -10.06 2.87 5.10
C PHE A 59 -10.80 4.10 4.58
N GLY A 60 -10.63 5.25 5.25
CA GLY A 60 -11.21 6.52 4.84
C GLY A 60 -10.78 6.94 3.43
N ILE A 61 -9.48 6.84 3.10
CA ILE A 61 -8.97 7.14 1.76
C ILE A 61 -9.52 6.15 0.73
N LEU A 62 -9.62 4.87 1.08
CA LEU A 62 -10.19 3.87 0.20
C LEU A 62 -11.63 4.25 -0.18
N LEU A 63 -12.50 4.51 0.80
CA LEU A 63 -13.88 4.92 0.59
C LEU A 63 -14.01 6.34 0.04
N GLY A 64 -13.08 7.22 0.39
CA GLY A 64 -13.02 8.62 -0.02
C GLY A 64 -12.57 8.86 -1.46
N GLY A 65 -12.60 7.85 -2.33
CA GLY A 65 -12.32 8.02 -3.75
C GLY A 65 -11.04 7.35 -4.26
N GLY A 66 -10.27 6.68 -3.41
CA GLY A 66 -9.07 5.95 -3.82
C GLY A 66 -9.37 4.88 -4.89
N PHE A 67 -10.53 4.22 -4.82
CA PHE A 67 -11.00 3.27 -5.82
C PHE A 67 -11.39 3.94 -7.15
N ILE A 68 -11.86 5.19 -7.12
CA ILE A 68 -12.21 5.98 -8.31
C ILE A 68 -10.94 6.44 -9.03
N GLN A 69 -9.90 6.85 -8.29
CA GLN A 69 -8.63 7.26 -8.89
C GLN A 69 -8.00 6.14 -9.75
N GLN A 70 -8.10 4.88 -9.32
CA GLN A 70 -7.65 3.74 -10.12
C GLN A 70 -8.46 3.57 -11.40
N ALA A 71 -9.78 3.78 -11.33
CA ALA A 71 -10.65 3.73 -12.51
C ALA A 71 -10.33 4.85 -13.50
N ILE A 72 -10.15 6.10 -13.03
CA ILE A 72 -9.75 7.25 -13.85
C ILE A 72 -8.44 6.96 -14.58
N MET A 73 -7.42 6.52 -13.82
CA MET A 73 -6.09 6.26 -14.38
C MET A 73 -6.12 5.28 -15.56
N LYS A 74 -6.99 4.27 -15.50
CA LYS A 74 -7.16 3.32 -16.60
C LYS A 74 -7.97 3.90 -17.75
N LEU A 75 -9.15 4.46 -17.46
CA LEU A 75 -10.10 4.89 -18.48
C LEU A 75 -9.63 6.12 -19.26
N VAL A 76 -8.87 7.02 -18.63
CA VAL A 76 -8.27 8.19 -19.27
C VAL A 76 -7.11 7.81 -20.18
N ALA A 77 -6.38 6.74 -19.88
CA ALA A 77 -5.29 6.27 -20.72
C ALA A 77 -5.76 5.53 -22.00
N GLU A 78 -7.00 5.02 -22.02
CA GLU A 78 -7.57 4.24 -23.13
C GLU A 78 -8.48 5.05 -24.05
N GLY A 79 -8.78 6.32 -23.74
CA GLY A 79 -9.83 7.10 -24.38
C GLY A 79 -9.36 8.07 -25.48
N ASP A 80 -10.30 8.56 -26.27
CA ASP A 80 -10.15 9.68 -27.18
C ASP A 80 -10.20 11.03 -26.43
N THR A 81 -9.60 12.09 -26.97
CA THR A 81 -9.30 13.34 -26.24
C THR A 81 -10.53 13.97 -25.55
N GLU A 82 -11.68 14.10 -26.26
CA GLU A 82 -12.89 14.68 -25.68
C GLU A 82 -13.56 13.75 -24.66
N ARG A 83 -13.55 12.46 -24.93
CA ARG A 83 -14.07 11.44 -24.02
C ARG A 83 -13.20 11.35 -22.75
N GLU A 84 -11.88 11.43 -22.88
CA GLU A 84 -10.97 11.46 -21.74
C GLU A 84 -11.25 12.63 -20.80
N LYS A 85 -11.46 13.84 -21.34
CA LYS A 85 -11.80 15.02 -20.56
C LYS A 85 -13.10 14.82 -19.76
N GLN A 86 -14.14 14.29 -20.41
CA GLN A 86 -15.42 14.00 -19.76
C GLN A 86 -15.28 12.95 -18.65
N LEU A 87 -14.50 11.88 -18.89
CA LEU A 87 -14.24 10.84 -17.90
C LEU A 87 -13.39 11.37 -16.72
N ALA A 88 -12.38 12.19 -17.00
CA ALA A 88 -11.56 12.82 -15.97
C ALA A 88 -12.41 13.74 -15.07
N ASN A 89 -13.25 14.60 -15.67
CA ASN A 89 -14.13 15.50 -14.91
C ASN A 89 -15.16 14.73 -14.09
N ALA A 90 -15.82 13.72 -14.68
CA ALA A 90 -16.78 12.88 -13.98
C ALA A 90 -16.11 12.18 -12.77
N GLY A 91 -14.93 11.60 -13.00
CA GLY A 91 -14.18 10.93 -11.96
C GLY A 91 -13.71 11.88 -10.84
N MET A 92 -13.24 13.09 -11.18
CA MET A 92 -12.84 14.08 -10.19
C MET A 92 -14.00 14.52 -9.30
N VAL A 93 -15.15 14.86 -9.89
CA VAL A 93 -16.34 15.23 -9.11
C VAL A 93 -16.79 14.10 -8.20
N MET A 94 -16.84 12.88 -8.74
CA MET A 94 -17.22 11.70 -7.94
C MET A 94 -16.24 11.45 -6.79
N ALA A 95 -14.92 11.46 -7.05
CA ALA A 95 -13.93 11.26 -6.00
C ALA A 95 -14.01 12.34 -4.92
N LEU A 96 -14.28 13.59 -5.29
CA LEU A 96 -14.51 14.67 -4.34
C LEU A 96 -15.76 14.44 -3.50
N CYS A 97 -16.88 14.05 -4.12
CA CYS A 97 -18.11 13.72 -3.39
C CYS A 97 -17.89 12.57 -2.40
N PHE A 98 -17.20 11.50 -2.81
CA PHE A 98 -16.89 10.38 -1.91
C PHE A 98 -15.90 10.78 -0.82
N ALA A 99 -14.93 11.67 -1.08
CA ALA A 99 -14.03 12.19 -0.05
C ALA A 99 -14.78 12.99 1.02
N VAL A 100 -15.70 13.86 0.59
CA VAL A 100 -16.56 14.64 1.50
C VAL A 100 -17.48 13.72 2.31
N LEU A 101 -18.14 12.76 1.65
CA LEU A 101 -18.98 11.77 2.32
C LEU A 101 -18.20 10.94 3.35
N SER A 102 -17.01 10.47 2.98
CA SER A 102 -16.13 9.73 3.90
C SER A 102 -15.66 10.59 5.07
N ALA A 103 -15.34 11.86 4.83
CA ALA A 103 -14.97 12.80 5.87
C ALA A 103 -16.14 13.06 6.86
N VAL A 104 -17.34 13.30 6.33
CA VAL A 104 -18.57 13.48 7.15
C VAL A 104 -18.84 12.22 7.97
N PHE A 105 -18.72 11.04 7.34
CA PHE A 105 -18.91 9.76 8.04
C PHE A 105 -17.89 9.58 9.18
N LEU A 106 -16.62 9.91 8.98
CA LEU A 106 -15.58 9.84 10.01
C LEU A 106 -15.85 10.83 11.15
N MET A 107 -16.29 12.05 10.83
CA MET A 107 -16.61 13.06 11.83
C MET A 107 -17.86 12.70 12.62
N ALA A 108 -18.95 12.33 11.95
CA ALA A 108 -20.20 11.92 12.58
C ALA A 108 -20.03 10.63 13.40
N GLY A 109 -19.21 9.69 12.90
CA GLY A 109 -18.86 8.44 13.56
C GLY A 109 -17.81 8.58 14.67
N GLY A 110 -17.27 9.79 14.92
CA GLY A 110 -16.20 10.00 15.89
C GLY A 110 -16.54 9.50 17.30
N GLY A 111 -17.77 9.76 17.77
CA GLY A 111 -18.25 9.22 19.06
C GLY A 111 -18.33 7.69 19.09
N LEU A 112 -18.73 7.06 17.98
CA LEU A 112 -18.75 5.61 17.86
C LEU A 112 -17.32 5.02 17.82
N ILE A 113 -16.39 5.67 17.13
CA ILE A 113 -14.97 5.29 17.09
C ILE A 113 -14.40 5.37 18.51
N GLN A 114 -14.64 6.46 19.23
CA GLN A 114 -14.17 6.62 20.61
C GLN A 114 -14.79 5.57 21.54
N SER A 115 -16.09 5.31 21.45
CA SER A 115 -16.75 4.28 22.29
C SER A 115 -16.30 2.86 21.92
N PHE A 116 -16.01 2.61 20.65
CA PHE A 116 -15.53 1.30 20.19
C PHE A 116 -14.11 1.03 20.68
N TYR A 117 -13.20 2.02 20.62
CA TYR A 117 -11.82 1.93 21.09
C TYR A 117 -11.64 2.57 22.48
N GLY A 118 -12.61 2.45 23.38
CA GLY A 118 -12.70 3.21 24.64
C GLY A 118 -11.48 3.19 25.55
N SER A 119 -10.56 2.25 25.36
CA SER A 119 -9.26 2.18 26.05
C SER A 119 -8.15 3.03 25.39
N LEU A 120 -8.37 3.54 24.16
CA LEU A 120 -7.47 4.43 23.45
C LEU A 120 -8.14 5.80 23.31
N ASP A 121 -7.45 6.87 23.71
CA ASP A 121 -7.98 8.23 23.55
C ASP A 121 -7.93 8.65 22.06
N MET A 122 -9.06 8.44 21.38
CA MET A 122 -9.24 8.81 19.97
C MET A 122 -9.80 10.24 19.81
N SER A 123 -9.84 11.05 20.86
CA SER A 123 -10.38 12.41 20.82
C SER A 123 -9.63 13.27 19.78
N GLY A 124 -10.36 14.02 18.95
CA GLY A 124 -9.79 14.83 17.88
C GLY A 124 -9.25 14.06 16.67
N ILE A 125 -8.96 12.76 16.79
CA ILE A 125 -8.44 11.93 15.68
C ILE A 125 -9.42 11.87 14.50
N PRO A 126 -10.74 11.66 14.66
CA PRO A 126 -11.67 11.60 13.53
C PRO A 126 -11.68 12.86 12.67
N LEU A 127 -11.54 14.04 13.28
CA LEU A 127 -11.44 15.31 12.55
C LEU A 127 -10.17 15.38 11.68
N LEU A 128 -9.05 14.97 12.24
CA LEU A 128 -7.78 14.93 11.49
C LEU A 128 -7.81 13.89 10.38
N LEU A 129 -8.39 12.71 10.62
CA LEU A 129 -8.59 11.69 9.61
C LEU A 129 -9.47 12.21 8.46
N ALA A 130 -10.56 12.91 8.77
CA ALA A 130 -11.39 13.58 7.76
C ALA A 130 -10.57 14.56 6.91
N GLY A 131 -9.73 15.39 7.55
CA GLY A 131 -8.80 16.29 6.87
C GLY A 131 -7.79 15.55 5.97
N VAL A 132 -7.21 14.46 6.46
CA VAL A 132 -6.27 13.65 5.66
C VAL A 132 -6.98 12.98 4.47
N VAL A 133 -8.19 12.46 4.66
CA VAL A 133 -8.97 11.82 3.56
C VAL A 133 -9.27 12.83 2.47
N VAL A 134 -9.75 14.02 2.81
CA VAL A 134 -10.06 15.07 1.82
C VAL A 134 -8.79 15.53 1.10
N THR A 135 -7.76 15.92 1.85
CA THR A 135 -6.51 16.43 1.26
C THR A 135 -5.75 15.36 0.49
N GLY A 136 -5.76 14.11 0.96
CA GLY A 136 -5.17 12.96 0.29
C GLY A 136 -5.88 12.63 -1.02
N THR A 137 -7.22 12.69 -1.04
CA THR A 137 -7.99 12.51 -2.28
C THR A 137 -7.74 13.66 -3.25
N LEU A 138 -7.75 14.90 -2.78
CA LEU A 138 -7.44 16.08 -3.60
C LEU A 138 -6.04 15.97 -4.24
N SER A 139 -5.01 15.61 -3.48
CA SER A 139 -3.66 15.45 -4.03
C SER A 139 -3.53 14.26 -5.00
N GLY A 140 -4.31 13.21 -4.78
CA GLY A 140 -4.33 12.03 -5.62
C GLY A 140 -4.96 12.26 -7.01
N LEU A 141 -5.90 13.20 -7.15
CA LEU A 141 -6.61 13.45 -8.42
C LEU A 141 -5.67 13.96 -9.53
N PRO A 142 -4.95 15.09 -9.40
CA PRO A 142 -4.04 15.53 -10.44
C PRO A 142 -2.90 14.54 -10.64
N ARG A 143 -2.45 13.86 -9.56
CA ARG A 143 -1.42 12.83 -9.64
C ARG A 143 -1.86 11.64 -10.52
N CYS A 144 -3.10 11.18 -10.44
CA CYS A 144 -3.58 10.08 -11.30
C CYS A 144 -3.69 10.51 -12.77
N LEU A 145 -4.05 11.76 -13.06
CA LEU A 145 -4.05 12.31 -14.42
C LEU A 145 -2.63 12.39 -15.01
N LEU A 146 -1.66 12.86 -14.22
CA LEU A 146 -0.25 12.87 -14.64
C LEU A 146 0.27 11.46 -14.94
N LEU A 147 -0.11 10.46 -14.10
CA LEU A 147 0.25 9.05 -14.31
C LEU A 147 -0.38 8.46 -15.57
N SER A 148 -1.65 8.77 -15.86
CA SER A 148 -2.33 8.30 -17.07
C SER A 148 -1.66 8.80 -18.35
N ARG A 149 -0.99 9.94 -18.29
CA ARG A 149 -0.22 10.54 -19.40
C ARG A 149 1.28 10.23 -19.36
N HIS A 150 1.71 9.28 -18.54
CA HIS A 150 3.13 8.89 -18.39
C HIS A 150 4.04 10.07 -17.99
N ARG A 151 3.51 11.14 -17.39
CA ARG A 151 4.28 12.30 -16.89
C ARG A 151 4.93 11.99 -15.54
N THR A 152 5.76 10.96 -15.53
CA THR A 152 6.38 10.42 -14.31
C THR A 152 7.33 11.38 -13.62
N LYS A 153 7.95 12.33 -14.34
CA LYS A 153 8.78 13.39 -13.75
C LYS A 153 7.95 14.35 -12.89
N ASP A 154 6.77 14.73 -13.36
CA ASP A 154 5.89 15.64 -12.64
C ASP A 154 5.32 14.98 -11.38
N VAL A 155 4.99 13.69 -11.49
CA VAL A 155 4.61 12.87 -10.33
C VAL A 155 5.75 12.78 -9.32
N MET A 156 6.98 12.53 -9.77
CA MET A 156 8.17 12.49 -8.91
C MET A 156 8.37 13.81 -8.16
N LEU A 157 8.23 14.95 -8.83
CA LEU A 157 8.38 16.26 -8.19
C LEU A 157 7.33 16.48 -7.09
N SER A 158 6.07 16.11 -7.36
CA SER A 158 4.99 16.17 -6.38
C SER A 158 5.23 15.23 -5.18
N ASP A 159 5.65 13.99 -5.44
CA ASP A 159 5.94 13.00 -4.39
C ASP A 159 7.15 13.43 -3.53
N ILE A 160 8.19 14.03 -4.14
CA ILE A 160 9.34 14.60 -3.42
C ILE A 160 8.90 15.78 -2.55
N LEU A 161 8.11 16.73 -3.08
CA LEU A 161 7.61 17.86 -2.29
C LEU A 161 6.78 17.37 -1.09
N GLN A 162 5.86 16.44 -1.32
CA GLN A 162 5.06 15.84 -0.25
C GLN A 162 5.95 15.20 0.83
N PHE A 163 6.96 14.45 0.41
CA PHE A 163 7.92 13.82 1.31
C PHE A 163 8.72 14.88 2.09
N LEU A 164 9.25 15.90 1.42
CA LEU A 164 10.06 16.95 2.07
C LEU A 164 9.24 17.74 3.09
N VAL A 165 8.04 18.21 2.73
CA VAL A 165 7.18 18.97 3.67
C VAL A 165 6.88 18.15 4.91
N LYS A 166 6.45 16.90 4.73
CA LYS A 166 6.16 16.00 5.84
C LYS A 166 7.39 15.71 6.70
N SER A 167 8.53 15.44 6.06
CA SER A 167 9.78 15.12 6.76
C SER A 167 10.39 16.34 7.47
N CYS A 168 10.28 17.53 6.88
CA CYS A 168 10.73 18.77 7.54
C CYS A 168 9.92 19.06 8.79
N ILE A 169 8.58 18.98 8.73
CA ILE A 169 7.72 19.23 9.90
C ILE A 169 8.02 18.20 11.00
N ILE A 170 8.01 16.92 10.67
CA ILE A 170 8.25 15.86 11.67
C ILE A 170 9.71 15.89 12.15
N GLY A 171 10.67 16.14 11.27
CA GLY A 171 12.08 16.29 11.65
C GLY A 171 12.31 17.45 12.61
N THR A 172 11.67 18.60 12.37
CA THR A 172 11.71 19.74 13.30
C THR A 172 11.13 19.36 14.66
N LEU A 173 9.97 18.70 14.70
CA LEU A 173 9.36 18.26 15.96
C LEU A 173 10.23 17.22 16.69
N LEU A 174 10.92 16.36 15.96
CA LEU A 174 11.86 15.39 16.51
C LEU A 174 13.10 16.09 17.13
N ILE A 175 13.70 17.03 16.40
CA ILE A 175 14.87 17.79 16.86
C ILE A 175 14.54 18.64 18.10
N MET A 176 13.35 19.25 18.11
CA MET A 176 12.87 20.03 19.26
C MET A 176 12.41 19.17 20.45
N GLY A 177 12.35 17.83 20.31
CA GLY A 177 11.83 16.91 21.34
C GLY A 177 10.36 17.10 21.67
N THR A 178 9.58 17.70 20.76
CA THR A 178 8.17 18.03 20.95
C THR A 178 7.20 17.06 20.27
N LEU A 179 7.69 16.07 19.53
CA LEU A 179 6.86 15.04 18.91
C LEU A 179 6.35 14.06 19.98
N ARG A 180 5.10 14.20 20.43
CA ARG A 180 4.52 13.40 21.51
C ARG A 180 3.14 12.81 21.18
N THR A 181 2.45 13.34 20.17
CA THR A 181 1.07 12.95 19.86
C THR A 181 0.88 12.58 18.39
N PRO A 182 -0.04 11.65 18.07
CA PRO A 182 -0.38 11.32 16.70
C PRO A 182 -1.00 12.49 15.92
N HIS A 183 -1.62 13.46 16.62
CA HIS A 183 -2.21 14.66 16.03
C HIS A 183 -1.18 15.45 15.20
N GLN A 184 0.04 15.61 15.73
CA GLN A 184 1.13 16.33 15.06
C GLN A 184 1.53 15.65 13.75
N ILE A 185 1.51 14.30 13.72
CA ILE A 185 1.85 13.53 12.52
C ILE A 185 0.76 13.69 11.46
N PHE A 186 -0.53 13.55 11.83
CA PHE A 186 -1.63 13.72 10.88
C PHE A 186 -1.72 15.14 10.35
N PHE A 187 -1.45 16.13 11.19
CA PHE A 187 -1.37 17.54 10.75
C PHE A 187 -0.25 17.75 9.72
N ALA A 188 0.93 17.18 9.95
CA ALA A 188 2.03 17.23 8.99
C ALA A 188 1.65 16.55 7.65
N VAL A 189 0.89 15.44 7.69
CA VAL A 189 0.37 14.75 6.50
C VAL A 189 -0.63 15.63 5.75
N ILE A 190 -1.54 16.32 6.43
CA ILE A 190 -2.50 17.26 5.82
C ILE A 190 -1.74 18.37 5.06
N LEU A 191 -0.77 19.03 5.70
CA LEU A 191 0.01 20.09 5.06
C LEU A 191 0.81 19.57 3.86
N ALA A 192 1.39 18.39 3.98
CA ALA A 192 2.12 17.76 2.87
C ALA A 192 1.20 17.42 1.70
N ASN A 193 -0.01 16.92 1.97
CA ASN A 193 -1.02 16.66 0.94
C ASN A 193 -1.46 17.94 0.23
N ILE A 194 -1.66 19.04 0.98
CA ILE A 194 -2.01 20.35 0.40
C ILE A 194 -0.89 20.85 -0.52
N ALA A 195 0.36 20.78 -0.07
CA ALA A 195 1.52 21.19 -0.88
C ALA A 195 1.62 20.33 -2.17
N ALA A 196 1.45 19.01 -2.05
CA ALA A 196 1.43 18.10 -3.19
C ALA A 196 0.25 18.38 -4.13
N PHE A 197 -0.93 18.68 -3.60
CA PHE A 197 -2.09 19.07 -4.40
C PHE A 197 -1.83 20.32 -5.21
N ILE A 198 -1.30 21.39 -4.58
CA ILE A 198 -0.98 22.65 -5.27
C ILE A 198 0.00 22.39 -6.41
N LEU A 199 1.13 21.74 -6.12
CA LEU A 199 2.15 21.50 -7.15
C LEU A 199 1.63 20.58 -8.26
N SER A 200 1.00 19.46 -7.92
CA SER A 200 0.48 18.53 -8.94
C SER A 200 -0.64 19.13 -9.79
N SER A 201 -1.47 20.04 -9.22
CA SER A 201 -2.49 20.77 -9.98
C SER A 201 -1.87 21.78 -10.93
N LEU A 202 -0.83 22.50 -10.52
CA LEU A 202 -0.07 23.41 -11.40
C LEU A 202 0.60 22.66 -12.55
N LEU A 203 1.18 21.49 -12.26
CA LEU A 203 1.80 20.63 -13.27
C LEU A 203 0.78 19.99 -14.20
N ALA A 204 -0.42 19.67 -13.70
CA ALA A 204 -1.49 19.04 -14.48
C ALA A 204 -2.48 20.06 -15.08
N ARG A 205 -2.19 21.37 -15.04
CA ARG A 205 -3.13 22.42 -15.45
C ARG A 205 -3.69 22.24 -16.88
N ASP A 206 -2.89 21.68 -17.76
CA ASP A 206 -3.23 21.35 -19.15
C ASP A 206 -4.16 20.13 -19.29
N LEU A 207 -4.32 19.36 -18.20
CA LEU A 207 -5.17 18.18 -18.12
C LEU A 207 -6.51 18.44 -17.41
N PHE A 208 -6.69 19.64 -16.85
CA PHE A 208 -7.94 20.10 -16.28
C PHE A 208 -8.74 20.87 -17.34
N PHE A 209 -9.97 20.43 -17.58
CA PHE A 209 -10.84 21.02 -18.60
C PHE A 209 -12.14 21.53 -17.98
N PRO A 210 -12.17 22.75 -17.41
CA PRO A 210 -13.35 23.29 -16.71
C PRO A 210 -14.61 23.40 -17.59
N GLY A 211 -14.46 23.42 -18.92
CA GLY A 211 -15.57 23.53 -19.88
C GLY A 211 -16.06 22.20 -20.46
N ALA A 212 -15.40 21.08 -20.20
CA ALA A 212 -15.87 19.79 -20.70
C ALA A 212 -17.06 19.31 -19.86
N GLY A 213 -18.27 19.29 -20.46
CA GLY A 213 -19.49 18.85 -19.78
C GLY A 213 -19.38 17.42 -19.23
N MET A 214 -20.01 17.17 -18.10
CA MET A 214 -20.12 15.85 -17.51
C MET A 214 -21.31 15.10 -18.14
N LYS A 215 -21.05 14.01 -18.86
CA LYS A 215 -22.12 13.14 -19.38
C LYS A 215 -22.40 12.01 -18.42
N TRP A 216 -23.68 11.69 -18.20
CA TRP A 216 -24.09 10.57 -17.32
C TRP A 216 -23.51 9.22 -17.76
N SER A 217 -23.33 9.00 -19.06
CA SER A 217 -22.67 7.81 -19.60
C SER A 217 -21.21 7.66 -19.11
N GLY A 218 -20.50 8.76 -18.97
CA GLY A 218 -19.14 8.77 -18.39
C GLY A 218 -19.13 8.42 -16.91
N VAL A 219 -20.06 9.00 -16.14
CA VAL A 219 -20.26 8.68 -14.72
C VAL A 219 -20.53 7.17 -14.54
N SER A 220 -21.48 6.61 -15.31
CA SER A 220 -21.81 5.19 -15.25
C SER A 220 -20.63 4.29 -15.57
N LEU A 221 -19.81 4.64 -16.57
CA LEU A 221 -18.63 3.88 -16.94
C LEU A 221 -17.57 3.90 -15.84
N VAL A 222 -17.27 5.08 -15.27
CA VAL A 222 -16.32 5.22 -14.14
C VAL A 222 -16.81 4.42 -12.96
N MET A 223 -18.09 4.48 -12.60
CA MET A 223 -18.66 3.74 -11.46
C MET A 223 -18.57 2.23 -11.63
N LYS A 224 -18.90 1.70 -12.81
CA LYS A 224 -18.76 0.25 -13.07
C LYS A 224 -17.35 -0.24 -12.83
N PHE A 225 -16.36 0.50 -13.30
CA PHE A 225 -14.93 0.17 -13.08
C PHE A 225 -14.53 0.35 -11.62
N ALA A 226 -14.98 1.44 -11.01
CA ALA A 226 -14.70 1.79 -9.63
C ALA A 226 -15.22 0.74 -8.64
N PHE A 227 -16.40 0.14 -8.86
CA PHE A 227 -16.90 -0.94 -8.00
C PHE A 227 -16.05 -2.20 -8.04
N ILE A 228 -15.49 -2.56 -9.22
CA ILE A 228 -14.56 -3.69 -9.32
C ILE A 228 -13.28 -3.40 -8.52
N THR A 229 -12.72 -2.20 -8.67
CA THR A 229 -11.52 -1.79 -7.93
C THR A 229 -11.79 -1.63 -6.44
N LEU A 230 -12.99 -1.20 -6.03
CA LEU A 230 -13.41 -1.15 -4.63
C LEU A 230 -13.39 -2.54 -4.00
N GLY A 231 -13.95 -3.55 -4.64
CA GLY A 231 -13.97 -4.92 -4.12
C GLY A 231 -12.57 -5.48 -3.88
N THR A 232 -11.66 -5.31 -4.85
CA THR A 232 -10.26 -5.76 -4.71
C THR A 232 -9.51 -4.97 -3.64
N SER A 233 -9.75 -3.68 -3.54
CA SER A 233 -9.11 -2.82 -2.55
C SER A 233 -9.63 -3.07 -1.13
N LEU A 234 -10.94 -3.34 -0.97
CA LEU A 234 -11.50 -3.77 0.31
C LEU A 234 -10.93 -5.10 0.78
N ALA A 235 -10.84 -6.09 -0.09
CA ALA A 235 -10.21 -7.37 0.25
C ALA A 235 -8.74 -7.16 0.69
N SER A 236 -7.98 -6.33 -0.02
CA SER A 236 -6.60 -6.00 0.33
C SER A 236 -6.51 -5.21 1.65
N PHE A 237 -7.44 -4.31 1.91
CA PHE A 237 -7.52 -3.57 3.18
C PHE A 237 -7.78 -4.52 4.34
N ILE A 238 -8.79 -5.37 4.25
CA ILE A 238 -9.14 -6.37 5.25
C ILE A 238 -7.91 -7.25 5.54
N TYR A 239 -7.32 -7.84 4.51
CA TYR A 239 -6.11 -8.64 4.65
C TYR A 239 -4.95 -7.91 5.35
N SER A 240 -4.80 -6.61 5.13
CA SER A 240 -3.63 -5.85 5.60
C SER A 240 -3.84 -5.09 6.90
N ARG A 241 -5.07 -4.91 7.42
CA ARG A 241 -5.33 -4.00 8.54
C ARG A 241 -6.23 -4.55 9.63
N THR A 242 -6.94 -5.65 9.39
CA THR A 242 -7.87 -6.24 10.35
C THR A 242 -7.20 -6.59 11.67
N ASP A 243 -5.97 -7.09 11.62
CA ASP A 243 -5.15 -7.42 12.79
C ASP A 243 -4.99 -6.22 13.75
N ILE A 244 -4.52 -5.07 13.24
CA ILE A 244 -4.33 -3.86 14.07
C ILE A 244 -5.67 -3.31 14.58
N LEU A 245 -6.72 -3.32 13.74
CA LEU A 245 -8.03 -2.82 14.14
C LEU A 245 -8.66 -3.70 15.23
N MET A 246 -8.53 -5.02 15.12
CA MET A 246 -9.02 -5.96 16.12
C MET A 246 -8.19 -5.89 17.41
N LEU A 247 -6.86 -5.78 17.31
CA LEU A 247 -6.00 -5.56 18.48
C LEU A 247 -6.37 -4.29 19.23
N GLY A 248 -6.61 -3.18 18.53
CA GLY A 248 -7.00 -1.91 19.14
C GLY A 248 -8.27 -2.01 19.98
N LYS A 249 -9.18 -2.95 19.65
CA LYS A 249 -10.40 -3.22 20.43
C LYS A 249 -10.20 -4.25 21.53
N ILE A 250 -9.51 -5.36 21.23
CA ILE A 250 -9.48 -6.56 22.08
C ILE A 250 -8.28 -6.54 23.04
N ALA A 251 -7.10 -6.11 22.55
CA ALA A 251 -5.85 -6.09 23.31
C ALA A 251 -5.06 -4.80 23.01
N PRO A 252 -5.56 -3.62 23.42
CA PRO A 252 -5.00 -2.31 23.06
C PRO A 252 -3.55 -2.12 23.54
N GLY A 253 -3.16 -2.74 24.67
CA GLY A 253 -1.79 -2.72 25.17
C GLY A 253 -0.76 -3.32 24.21
N ASP A 254 -1.17 -4.25 23.35
CA ASP A 254 -0.27 -4.95 22.42
C ASP A 254 -0.14 -4.26 21.06
N VAL A 255 -0.98 -3.27 20.77
CA VAL A 255 -1.02 -2.58 19.45
C VAL A 255 0.32 -1.97 19.11
N ALA A 256 0.97 -1.33 20.08
CA ALA A 256 2.24 -0.66 19.86
C ALA A 256 3.36 -1.65 19.54
N ALA A 257 3.52 -2.71 20.35
CA ALA A 257 4.51 -3.74 20.11
C ALA A 257 4.27 -4.48 18.78
N TYR A 258 3.02 -4.83 18.48
CA TYR A 258 2.64 -5.42 17.20
C TYR A 258 2.95 -4.51 16.01
N GLY A 259 2.58 -3.24 16.10
CA GLY A 259 2.82 -2.24 15.07
C GLY A 259 4.32 -2.02 14.82
N ALA A 260 5.12 -1.97 15.88
CA ALA A 260 6.58 -1.84 15.80
C ALA A 260 7.23 -3.06 15.10
N ALA A 261 6.90 -4.28 15.53
CA ALA A 261 7.39 -5.51 14.92
C ALA A 261 6.96 -5.63 13.44
N ARG A 262 5.70 -5.28 13.15
CA ARG A 262 5.16 -5.27 11.79
C ARG A 262 5.85 -4.25 10.88
N SER A 263 6.11 -3.04 11.39
CA SER A 263 6.82 -2.00 10.64
C SER A 263 8.22 -2.47 10.24
N LEU A 264 8.94 -3.06 11.18
CA LEU A 264 10.30 -3.55 10.98
C LEU A 264 10.33 -4.74 10.02
N SER A 265 9.49 -5.76 10.23
CA SER A 265 9.42 -6.94 9.35
C SER A 265 8.92 -6.59 7.93
N GLY A 266 8.16 -5.51 7.79
CA GLY A 266 7.65 -5.03 6.50
C GLY A 266 8.72 -4.40 5.59
N MET A 267 9.83 -3.90 6.14
CA MET A 267 10.85 -3.18 5.36
C MET A 267 11.53 -4.07 4.33
N ILE A 268 11.73 -5.33 4.64
CA ILE A 268 12.39 -6.29 3.74
C ILE A 268 11.57 -6.52 2.44
N LEU A 269 10.27 -6.27 2.47
CA LEU A 269 9.38 -6.45 1.32
C LEU A 269 9.65 -5.47 0.16
N VAL A 270 10.50 -4.45 0.39
CA VAL A 270 10.97 -3.56 -0.67
C VAL A 270 11.72 -4.34 -1.75
N VAL A 271 12.50 -5.36 -1.36
CA VAL A 271 13.20 -6.26 -2.29
C VAL A 271 12.18 -6.98 -3.18
N VAL A 272 11.10 -7.49 -2.58
CA VAL A 272 10.03 -8.19 -3.31
C VAL A 272 9.31 -7.23 -4.28
N ALA A 273 9.03 -6.01 -3.83
CA ALA A 273 8.39 -4.99 -4.67
C ALA A 273 9.26 -4.62 -5.88
N ALA A 274 10.58 -4.44 -5.68
CA ALA A 274 11.52 -4.15 -6.75
C ALA A 274 11.60 -5.31 -7.78
N ALA A 275 11.67 -6.55 -7.30
CA ALA A 275 11.69 -7.72 -8.18
C ALA A 275 10.39 -7.85 -8.99
N ASN A 276 9.22 -7.57 -8.42
CA ASN A 276 7.94 -7.60 -9.13
C ASN A 276 7.86 -6.59 -10.29
N MET A 277 8.51 -5.42 -10.17
CA MET A 277 8.54 -4.43 -11.26
C MET A 277 9.22 -4.97 -12.53
N VAL A 278 10.18 -5.86 -12.36
CA VAL A 278 10.90 -6.52 -13.46
C VAL A 278 10.19 -7.80 -13.91
N LEU A 279 9.69 -8.57 -12.94
CA LEU A 279 9.08 -9.89 -13.19
C LEU A 279 7.79 -9.79 -14.02
N LEU A 280 6.92 -8.82 -13.75
CA LEU A 280 5.65 -8.67 -14.44
C LEU A 280 5.81 -8.48 -15.96
N PRO A 281 6.57 -7.48 -16.46
CA PRO A 281 6.75 -7.30 -17.91
C PRO A 281 7.55 -8.44 -18.55
N LEU A 282 8.48 -9.04 -17.81
CA LEU A 282 9.27 -10.17 -18.31
C LEU A 282 8.36 -11.37 -18.60
N ILE A 283 7.55 -11.79 -17.64
CA ILE A 283 6.63 -12.93 -17.82
C ILE A 283 5.58 -12.62 -18.89
N SER A 284 5.01 -11.41 -18.91
CA SER A 284 4.05 -11.01 -19.93
C SER A 284 4.62 -11.11 -21.35
N ARG A 285 5.89 -10.74 -21.53
CA ARG A 285 6.60 -10.88 -22.82
C ARG A 285 6.80 -12.36 -23.17
N MET A 286 7.34 -13.16 -22.23
CA MET A 286 7.56 -14.60 -22.43
C MET A 286 6.27 -15.34 -22.79
N TRP A 287 5.16 -14.98 -22.12
CA TRP A 287 3.83 -15.55 -22.40
C TRP A 287 3.37 -15.25 -23.83
N LYS A 288 3.51 -13.98 -24.28
CA LYS A 288 3.15 -13.55 -25.64
C LYS A 288 4.05 -14.18 -26.71
N GLN A 289 5.30 -14.45 -26.39
CA GLN A 289 6.28 -15.10 -27.30
C GLN A 289 6.17 -16.63 -27.33
N GLY A 290 5.22 -17.24 -26.60
CA GLY A 290 5.05 -18.69 -26.55
C GLY A 290 6.12 -19.43 -25.72
N GLN A 291 7.00 -18.72 -25.00
CA GLN A 291 8.06 -19.31 -24.16
C GLN A 291 7.52 -19.85 -22.82
N ARG A 292 6.40 -20.55 -22.88
CA ARG A 292 5.60 -20.97 -21.69
C ARG A 292 6.36 -21.92 -20.77
N GLY A 293 7.14 -22.84 -21.34
CA GLY A 293 7.89 -23.84 -20.57
C GLY A 293 8.97 -23.27 -19.64
N SER A 294 9.51 -22.10 -19.94
CA SER A 294 10.57 -21.47 -19.15
C SER A 294 10.06 -20.44 -18.10
N ILE A 295 8.77 -20.11 -18.10
CA ILE A 295 8.20 -19.14 -17.17
C ILE A 295 8.32 -19.61 -15.73
N MET A 296 7.98 -20.87 -15.45
CA MET A 296 8.03 -21.41 -14.10
C MET A 296 9.44 -21.41 -13.52
N SER A 297 10.44 -21.79 -14.31
CA SER A 297 11.86 -21.71 -13.92
C SER A 297 12.27 -20.26 -13.60
N ARG A 298 11.79 -19.29 -14.38
CA ARG A 298 12.07 -17.88 -14.13
C ARG A 298 11.43 -17.36 -12.83
N VAL A 299 10.18 -17.78 -12.54
CA VAL A 299 9.52 -17.43 -11.26
C VAL A 299 10.30 -18.00 -10.08
N TRP A 300 10.66 -19.28 -10.12
CA TRP A 300 11.44 -19.93 -9.05
C TRP A 300 12.83 -19.30 -8.88
N SER A 301 13.52 -18.98 -9.98
CA SER A 301 14.81 -18.28 -9.91
C SER A 301 14.67 -16.91 -9.26
N THR A 302 13.58 -16.20 -9.51
CA THR A 302 13.32 -14.89 -8.86
C THR A 302 13.01 -15.07 -7.37
N VAL A 303 12.25 -16.11 -6.99
CA VAL A 303 12.02 -16.47 -5.58
C VAL A 303 13.35 -16.72 -4.89
N LEU A 304 14.18 -17.63 -5.44
CA LEU A 304 15.45 -17.99 -4.84
C LEU A 304 16.40 -16.79 -4.70
N LEU A 305 16.50 -15.96 -5.74
CA LEU A 305 17.32 -14.76 -5.70
C LEU A 305 16.86 -13.79 -4.60
N ALA A 306 15.54 -13.56 -4.49
CA ALA A 306 14.98 -12.71 -3.45
C ALA A 306 15.25 -13.29 -2.05
N GLU A 307 15.06 -14.61 -1.86
CA GLU A 307 15.34 -15.27 -0.57
C GLU A 307 16.82 -15.17 -0.19
N VAL A 308 17.74 -15.39 -1.12
CA VAL A 308 19.19 -15.24 -0.87
C VAL A 308 19.53 -13.80 -0.48
N LEU A 309 18.98 -12.81 -1.18
CA LEU A 309 19.22 -11.40 -0.84
C LEU A 309 18.61 -11.00 0.51
N MET A 310 17.48 -11.58 0.86
CA MET A 310 16.76 -11.30 2.12
C MET A 310 17.27 -12.13 3.30
N ALA A 311 17.94 -13.26 3.04
CA ALA A 311 18.36 -14.22 4.06
C ALA A 311 19.13 -13.60 5.25
N PRO A 312 20.13 -12.71 5.07
CA PRO A 312 20.83 -12.11 6.19
C PRO A 312 19.91 -11.35 7.15
N VAL A 313 18.94 -10.60 6.60
CA VAL A 313 17.98 -9.82 7.37
C VAL A 313 16.94 -10.73 8.03
N ILE A 314 16.47 -11.76 7.33
CA ILE A 314 15.54 -12.74 7.89
C ILE A 314 16.19 -13.51 9.02
N LEU A 315 17.44 -13.94 8.86
CA LEU A 315 18.21 -14.59 9.94
C LEU A 315 18.34 -13.67 11.16
N LEU A 316 18.60 -12.39 10.95
CA LEU A 316 18.64 -11.41 12.05
C LEU A 316 17.28 -11.32 12.76
N TYR A 317 16.17 -11.31 12.01
CA TYR A 317 14.82 -11.28 12.57
C TYR A 317 14.45 -12.52 13.37
N VAL A 318 14.95 -13.69 12.95
CA VAL A 318 14.60 -14.98 13.57
C VAL A 318 15.56 -15.32 14.72
N LEU A 319 16.87 -15.10 14.54
CA LEU A 319 17.87 -15.49 15.55
C LEU A 319 18.01 -14.46 16.66
N PHE A 320 17.83 -13.17 16.36
CA PHE A 320 18.04 -12.08 17.31
C PHE A 320 16.84 -11.11 17.41
N PRO A 321 15.58 -11.60 17.47
CA PRO A 321 14.41 -10.72 17.44
C PRO A 321 14.36 -9.78 18.67
N ARG A 322 14.72 -10.27 19.85
CA ARG A 322 14.73 -9.49 21.08
C ARG A 322 15.78 -8.37 21.03
N TRP A 323 17.00 -8.72 20.68
CA TRP A 323 18.08 -7.75 20.53
C TRP A 323 17.73 -6.68 19.49
N LEU A 324 17.13 -7.07 18.38
CA LEU A 324 16.78 -6.16 17.31
C LEU A 324 15.69 -5.17 17.74
N MET A 325 14.65 -5.66 18.42
CA MET A 325 13.58 -4.80 18.96
C MET A 325 14.12 -3.82 20.00
N ASP A 326 14.99 -4.30 20.89
CA ASP A 326 15.65 -3.49 21.90
C ASP A 326 16.54 -2.41 21.28
N PHE A 327 17.43 -2.79 20.37
CA PHE A 327 18.37 -1.89 19.71
C PHE A 327 17.65 -0.79 18.90
N ILE A 328 16.65 -1.17 18.10
CA ILE A 328 15.96 -0.22 17.22
C ILE A 328 15.05 0.71 18.01
N TYR A 329 14.33 0.19 19.00
CA TYR A 329 13.30 0.94 19.72
C TYR A 329 13.69 1.33 21.15
N SER A 330 14.99 1.17 21.52
CA SER A 330 15.53 1.58 22.82
C SER A 330 14.82 0.93 24.02
N GLY A 331 14.54 -0.36 23.90
CA GLY A 331 13.92 -1.15 24.98
C GLY A 331 12.41 -1.03 25.13
N LYS A 332 11.74 -0.11 24.40
CA LYS A 332 10.30 0.14 24.58
C LYS A 332 9.39 -1.06 24.28
N TYR A 333 9.76 -1.89 23.30
CA TYR A 333 8.89 -2.96 22.76
C TYR A 333 9.51 -4.34 22.93
N ASN A 334 10.25 -4.56 24.04
CA ASN A 334 10.92 -5.82 24.29
C ASN A 334 9.98 -7.01 24.33
N ASP A 335 8.75 -6.84 24.82
CA ASP A 335 7.74 -7.90 24.87
C ASP A 335 7.23 -8.28 23.47
N GLY A 336 7.47 -7.44 22.47
CA GLY A 336 7.12 -7.70 21.06
C GLY A 336 8.08 -8.63 20.31
N TRP A 337 9.13 -9.19 20.95
CA TRP A 337 10.10 -10.05 20.26
C TRP A 337 9.48 -11.32 19.68
N GLN A 338 8.48 -11.92 20.31
CA GLN A 338 7.78 -13.09 19.81
C GLN A 338 6.98 -12.75 18.54
N ILE A 339 6.36 -11.56 18.52
CA ILE A 339 5.67 -11.02 17.35
C ILE A 339 6.65 -10.83 16.20
N MET A 340 7.85 -10.25 16.52
CA MET A 340 8.91 -10.04 15.53
C MET A 340 9.44 -11.37 14.97
N LEU A 341 9.61 -12.39 15.80
CA LEU A 341 10.02 -13.72 15.37
C LEU A 341 9.04 -14.30 14.35
N VAL A 342 7.75 -14.28 14.65
CA VAL A 342 6.72 -14.84 13.75
C VAL A 342 6.64 -14.03 12.44
N LEU A 343 6.56 -12.71 12.52
CA LEU A 343 6.45 -11.85 11.33
C LEU A 343 7.76 -11.83 10.51
N GLY A 344 8.91 -11.99 11.17
CA GLY A 344 10.22 -12.14 10.54
C GLY A 344 10.33 -13.45 9.79
N ALA A 345 9.97 -14.58 10.42
CA ALA A 345 9.94 -15.89 9.77
C ALA A 345 8.94 -15.92 8.59
N LEU A 346 7.81 -15.22 8.71
CA LEU A 346 6.83 -15.09 7.64
C LEU A 346 7.42 -14.42 6.38
N SER A 347 8.48 -13.65 6.51
CA SER A 347 9.16 -13.02 5.38
C SER A 347 9.77 -14.03 4.40
N LEU A 348 9.96 -15.29 4.79
CA LEU A 348 10.33 -16.42 3.90
C LEU A 348 9.17 -16.84 2.99
N VAL A 349 7.92 -16.64 3.39
CA VAL A 349 6.75 -17.12 2.63
C VAL A 349 6.24 -16.03 1.68
N ARG A 350 6.39 -14.76 2.06
CA ARG A 350 5.83 -13.61 1.31
C ARG A 350 6.33 -13.47 -0.13
N PRO A 351 7.61 -13.70 -0.47
CA PRO A 351 8.08 -13.68 -1.86
C PRO A 351 7.37 -14.68 -2.74
N LEU A 352 7.14 -15.93 -2.24
CA LEU A 352 6.40 -16.95 -2.95
C LEU A 352 5.01 -16.45 -3.37
N GLY A 353 4.20 -16.02 -2.40
CA GLY A 353 2.85 -15.50 -2.68
C GLY A 353 2.86 -14.33 -3.65
N SER A 354 3.80 -13.40 -3.48
CA SER A 354 3.90 -12.19 -4.28
C SER A 354 4.31 -12.47 -5.73
N PHE A 355 5.34 -13.29 -5.97
CA PHE A 355 5.83 -13.57 -7.33
C PHE A 355 4.87 -14.47 -8.10
N PHE A 356 4.22 -15.44 -7.44
CA PHE A 356 3.19 -16.26 -8.08
C PHE A 356 1.92 -15.46 -8.39
N SER A 357 1.53 -14.50 -7.53
CA SER A 357 0.47 -13.53 -7.83
C SER A 357 0.81 -12.68 -9.06
N THR A 358 2.04 -12.16 -9.13
CA THR A 358 2.53 -11.40 -10.28
C THR A 358 2.55 -12.25 -11.56
N ALA A 359 3.02 -13.50 -11.46
CA ALA A 359 3.03 -14.42 -12.59
C ALA A 359 1.62 -14.74 -13.08
N SER A 360 0.66 -14.99 -12.18
CA SER A 360 -0.73 -15.23 -12.54
C SER A 360 -1.36 -14.04 -13.27
N ALA A 361 -1.09 -12.82 -12.78
CA ALA A 361 -1.57 -11.60 -13.44
C ALA A 361 -0.95 -11.40 -14.82
N ALA A 362 0.37 -11.68 -14.96
CA ALA A 362 1.10 -11.55 -16.21
C ALA A 362 0.59 -12.48 -17.33
N VAL A 363 0.06 -13.66 -16.97
CA VAL A 363 -0.54 -14.63 -17.92
C VAL A 363 -2.06 -14.46 -18.08
N GLY A 364 -2.63 -13.34 -17.61
CA GLY A 364 -4.05 -13.02 -17.78
C GLY A 364 -4.99 -13.73 -16.79
N LYS A 365 -4.48 -14.20 -15.65
CA LYS A 365 -5.27 -14.86 -14.59
C LYS A 365 -5.20 -14.13 -13.24
N PRO A 366 -5.49 -12.81 -13.17
CA PRO A 366 -5.40 -12.04 -11.93
C PRO A 366 -6.38 -12.52 -10.84
N GLN A 367 -7.43 -13.25 -11.22
CA GLN A 367 -8.39 -13.82 -10.27
C GLN A 367 -7.74 -14.79 -9.27
N TYR A 368 -6.62 -15.45 -9.60
CA TYR A 368 -5.93 -16.32 -8.65
C TYR A 368 -5.32 -15.54 -7.49
N SER A 369 -4.75 -14.38 -7.79
CA SER A 369 -4.30 -13.45 -6.76
C SER A 369 -5.45 -12.92 -5.91
N LEU A 370 -6.59 -12.58 -6.52
CA LEU A 370 -7.78 -12.13 -5.79
C LEU A 370 -8.29 -13.20 -4.83
N TYR A 371 -8.42 -14.44 -5.28
CA TYR A 371 -8.84 -15.56 -4.42
C TYR A 371 -7.86 -15.80 -3.27
N SER A 372 -6.55 -15.70 -3.52
CA SER A 372 -5.52 -15.76 -2.47
C SER A 372 -5.76 -14.72 -1.37
N VAL A 373 -6.03 -13.47 -1.75
CA VAL A 373 -6.30 -12.38 -0.79
C VAL A 373 -7.60 -12.64 -0.02
N ILE A 374 -8.65 -13.11 -0.69
CA ILE A 374 -9.93 -13.43 -0.04
C ILE A 374 -9.75 -14.57 0.97
N ILE A 375 -9.09 -15.67 0.57
CA ILE A 375 -8.78 -16.79 1.46
C ILE A 375 -7.97 -16.28 2.67
N SER A 376 -6.89 -15.55 2.43
CA SER A 376 -6.10 -14.97 3.52
C SER A 376 -6.94 -14.08 4.45
N SER A 377 -7.84 -13.27 3.91
CA SER A 377 -8.71 -12.40 4.70
C SER A 377 -9.66 -13.18 5.61
N ILE A 378 -10.30 -14.23 5.08
CA ILE A 378 -11.21 -15.08 5.84
C ILE A 378 -10.47 -15.79 6.98
N PHE A 379 -9.32 -16.42 6.68
CA PHE A 379 -8.49 -17.05 7.71
C PHE A 379 -7.96 -16.06 8.73
N ASN A 380 -7.52 -14.88 8.29
CA ASN A 380 -7.02 -13.84 9.20
C ASN A 380 -8.09 -13.38 10.18
N ILE A 381 -9.30 -13.05 9.69
CA ILE A 381 -10.41 -12.64 10.56
C ILE A 381 -10.78 -13.75 11.54
N GLY A 382 -11.01 -14.98 11.01
CA GLY A 382 -11.43 -16.10 11.83
C GLY A 382 -10.42 -16.46 12.93
N LEU A 383 -9.14 -16.50 12.58
CA LEU A 383 -8.08 -16.77 13.54
C LEU A 383 -7.85 -15.62 14.51
N ASN A 384 -7.97 -14.36 14.08
CA ASN A 384 -7.87 -13.21 14.98
C ASN A 384 -8.96 -13.22 16.04
N ILE A 385 -10.21 -13.58 15.71
CA ILE A 385 -11.31 -13.71 16.68
C ILE A 385 -10.98 -14.74 17.77
N ILE A 386 -10.27 -15.82 17.42
CA ILE A 386 -9.94 -16.90 18.35
C ILE A 386 -8.64 -16.63 19.12
N LEU A 387 -7.62 -16.10 18.43
CA LEU A 387 -6.27 -16.03 18.98
C LEU A 387 -5.98 -14.71 19.71
N ILE A 388 -6.52 -13.57 19.26
CA ILE A 388 -6.27 -12.27 19.92
C ILE A 388 -6.76 -12.27 21.37
N PRO A 389 -7.98 -12.75 21.71
CA PRO A 389 -8.44 -12.75 23.10
C PRO A 389 -7.58 -13.59 24.05
N ARG A 390 -6.85 -14.58 23.53
CA ARG A 390 -6.04 -15.51 24.32
C ARG A 390 -4.56 -15.14 24.36
N LEU A 391 -4.04 -14.61 23.26
CA LEU A 391 -2.59 -14.42 23.03
C LEU A 391 -2.22 -12.98 22.64
N GLY A 392 -3.18 -12.07 22.64
CA GLY A 392 -2.94 -10.66 22.33
C GLY A 392 -2.25 -10.47 20.95
N GLY A 393 -1.23 -9.63 20.92
CA GLY A 393 -0.45 -9.32 19.72
C GLY A 393 0.28 -10.52 19.11
N PHE A 394 0.72 -11.48 19.95
CA PHE A 394 1.30 -12.73 19.46
C PHE A 394 0.26 -13.57 18.71
N GLY A 395 -0.98 -13.62 19.21
CA GLY A 395 -2.11 -14.26 18.52
C GLY A 395 -2.40 -13.63 17.15
N ALA A 396 -2.36 -12.30 17.06
CA ALA A 396 -2.50 -11.59 15.79
C ALA A 396 -1.38 -11.93 14.80
N ALA A 397 -0.14 -12.07 15.27
CA ALA A 397 0.99 -12.48 14.43
C ALA A 397 0.83 -13.90 13.90
N LEU A 398 0.40 -14.85 14.73
CA LEU A 398 0.12 -16.22 14.33
C LEU A 398 -1.04 -16.30 13.32
N ALA A 399 -2.13 -15.55 13.57
CA ALA A 399 -3.27 -15.46 12.65
C ALA A 399 -2.83 -14.93 11.28
N THR A 400 -2.01 -13.87 11.27
CA THR A 400 -1.45 -13.30 10.04
C THR A 400 -0.54 -14.30 9.33
N ALA A 401 0.32 -15.01 10.05
CA ALA A 401 1.22 -16.00 9.46
C ALA A 401 0.42 -17.16 8.80
N ALA A 402 -0.54 -17.71 9.50
CA ALA A 402 -1.40 -18.77 8.97
C ALA A 402 -2.16 -18.28 7.72
N ALA A 403 -2.78 -17.12 7.79
CA ALA A 403 -3.54 -16.54 6.67
C ALA A 403 -2.68 -16.34 5.42
N VAL A 404 -1.46 -15.81 5.58
CA VAL A 404 -0.51 -15.65 4.47
C VAL A 404 -0.10 -16.99 3.89
N ILE A 405 0.16 -18.00 4.72
CA ILE A 405 0.54 -19.34 4.26
C ILE A 405 -0.58 -19.95 3.42
N PHE A 406 -1.82 -19.94 3.91
CA PHE A 406 -2.96 -20.52 3.18
C PHE A 406 -3.20 -19.80 1.84
N GLY A 407 -3.18 -18.47 1.83
CA GLY A 407 -3.32 -17.71 0.59
C GLY A 407 -2.17 -17.95 -0.40
N THR A 408 -0.93 -18.06 0.12
CA THR A 408 0.25 -18.38 -0.71
C THR A 408 0.15 -19.78 -1.31
N LEU A 409 -0.22 -20.79 -0.52
CA LEU A 409 -0.42 -22.17 -1.01
C LEU A 409 -1.45 -22.20 -2.13
N TRP A 410 -2.56 -21.47 -1.97
CA TRP A 410 -3.58 -21.36 -3.02
C TRP A 410 -3.03 -20.76 -4.31
N VAL A 411 -2.40 -19.59 -4.26
CA VAL A 411 -1.93 -18.90 -5.49
C VAL A 411 -0.81 -19.66 -6.18
N VAL A 412 0.08 -20.31 -5.42
CA VAL A 412 1.13 -21.17 -5.97
C VAL A 412 0.49 -22.37 -6.68
N TRP A 413 -0.39 -23.10 -6.00
CA TRP A 413 -1.08 -24.25 -6.58
C TRP A 413 -1.86 -23.91 -7.85
N ALA A 414 -2.68 -22.84 -7.80
CA ALA A 414 -3.50 -22.45 -8.94
C ALA A 414 -2.67 -22.01 -10.14
N THR A 415 -1.59 -21.25 -9.90
CA THR A 415 -0.70 -20.76 -10.96
C THR A 415 0.11 -21.89 -11.58
N VAL A 416 0.69 -22.79 -10.76
CA VAL A 416 1.43 -23.97 -11.24
C VAL A 416 0.54 -24.87 -12.07
N ARG A 417 -0.66 -25.19 -11.57
CA ARG A 417 -1.63 -26.02 -12.30
C ARG A 417 -2.00 -25.43 -13.66
N TYR A 418 -2.27 -24.12 -13.70
CA TYR A 418 -2.60 -23.42 -14.94
C TYR A 418 -1.45 -23.42 -15.94
N MET A 419 -0.24 -23.14 -15.47
CA MET A 419 0.95 -23.09 -16.33
C MET A 419 1.29 -24.48 -16.90
N ASN A 420 1.23 -25.54 -16.07
CA ASN A 420 1.50 -26.90 -16.51
C ASN A 420 0.48 -27.37 -17.56
N ALA A 421 -0.81 -27.02 -17.40
CA ALA A 421 -1.84 -27.33 -18.39
C ALA A 421 -1.62 -26.63 -19.74
N ASN A 422 -1.02 -25.44 -19.73
CA ASN A 422 -0.80 -24.61 -20.92
C ASN A 422 0.65 -24.63 -21.45
N SER A 423 1.57 -25.33 -20.78
CA SER A 423 2.96 -25.45 -21.23
C SER A 423 3.12 -26.36 -22.45
N ARG A 424 2.16 -27.26 -22.69
CA ARG A 424 2.16 -28.27 -23.76
C ARG A 424 1.37 -27.85 -25.01
N THR A 425 0.62 -26.76 -24.95
CA THR A 425 -0.07 -26.18 -26.11
C THR A 425 0.90 -25.31 -26.89
N PRO A 426 1.11 -25.59 -28.21
CA PRO A 426 1.99 -24.82 -29.06
C PRO A 426 1.58 -23.36 -29.18
#